data_2ae5654d5cf2ea22ceeec63b9184ef66
#
_entry.id   2ae5654d5cf2ea22ceeec63b9184ef66
#
_cell.length_a   1.000
_cell.length_b   1.000
_cell.length_c   1.000
_cell.angle_alpha   90.00
_cell.angle_beta   90.00
_cell.angle_gamma   90.00
#
_symmetry.space_group_name_H-M   'P 1'
#
loop_
_entity.id
_entity.type
_entity.pdbx_description
1 polymer ?
#
loop_
_entity_poly.entity_id
_entity_poly.type
_entity_poly.pdbx_seq_one_letter_code
_entity_poly.pdbx_strand_id
1 'polypeptide(L)'
;MAVKRVGWWPLVVAGVVGEAVYLAASLRLPWWRYAAHLQSWSQLLGGDWRPLAACLAGIGVLAAAYLWGWHLARRATAARRTRAVRRVVWAFTGLYAATAFWLLPITSDLFGYLVKAHLYTDLGQNPLEDAPLEGPRDRFVLAYQGPYAGYSSAYGPAWILLSAPATLGRYDVMGGLLYLKGLTAAAYLGCAWLLERLLRRLRPDGALTGLYLFAWNPLVVLLAVGDGHNDIVMMALALLAVWLLLRERWLPASVALALSIWVKYASVLLLPLFVIYAWRRLGQEPGARRWVVLSGSAGSMAAVTVLVFLPLWGEEGLSGLAGRFLRPANWPGSGSGLPSEAMVLGLVFFALAYLGLLWWLIGRDGACQDLCHGAFLALLLVFVLGAARSQPWHLIWPAALAGLSGRRWAWPVVAGLSVLLLAAQVWVEWGAPGWPTG
;
A
#
# COMPACT_ATOMS: atom_id res chain seq x y z
N MET A 1 41.72 -11.47 5.24
CA MET A 1 40.73 -11.68 6.32
C MET A 1 39.74 -12.74 5.88
N ALA A 2 39.71 -13.92 6.52
CA ALA A 2 38.77 -14.98 6.22
C ALA A 2 37.36 -14.51 6.60
N VAL A 3 36.50 -14.33 5.61
CA VAL A 3 35.07 -14.06 5.85
C VAL A 3 34.50 -15.26 6.59
N LYS A 4 34.30 -15.11 7.92
CA LYS A 4 33.67 -16.15 8.74
C LYS A 4 32.39 -16.59 8.03
N ARG A 5 32.21 -17.91 7.86
CA ARG A 5 31.08 -18.53 7.17
C ARG A 5 29.78 -18.14 7.91
N VAL A 6 29.07 -17.12 7.38
CA VAL A 6 27.73 -16.81 7.89
C VAL A 6 26.80 -17.92 7.39
N GLY A 7 26.38 -18.77 8.31
CA GLY A 7 25.36 -19.80 8.05
C GLY A 7 24.00 -19.13 7.79
N TRP A 8 23.04 -19.89 7.26
CA TRP A 8 21.64 -19.46 7.10
C TRP A 8 20.85 -19.47 8.41
N TRP A 9 21.31 -20.21 9.41
CA TRP A 9 20.63 -20.43 10.70
C TRP A 9 20.42 -19.14 11.54
N PRO A 10 21.35 -18.13 11.59
CA PRO A 10 21.08 -16.91 12.33
C PRO A 10 19.89 -16.12 11.75
N LEU A 11 19.65 -16.23 10.43
CA LEU A 11 18.49 -15.63 9.81
C LEU A 11 17.20 -16.37 10.19
N VAL A 12 17.26 -17.70 10.38
CA VAL A 12 16.13 -18.46 10.94
C VAL A 12 15.82 -17.98 12.36
N VAL A 13 16.83 -17.75 13.19
CA VAL A 13 16.61 -17.21 14.55
C VAL A 13 15.92 -15.84 14.48
N ALA A 14 16.39 -14.93 13.63
CA ALA A 14 15.73 -13.64 13.44
C ALA A 14 14.28 -13.81 12.96
N GLY A 15 14.04 -14.77 12.06
CA GLY A 15 12.70 -15.11 11.58
C GLY A 15 11.80 -15.65 12.69
N VAL A 16 12.30 -16.58 13.50
CA VAL A 16 11.55 -17.15 14.64
C VAL A 16 11.21 -16.08 15.68
N VAL A 17 12.14 -15.17 15.97
CA VAL A 17 11.88 -14.06 16.90
C VAL A 17 10.77 -13.16 16.38
N GLY A 18 10.79 -12.80 15.10
CA GLY A 18 9.72 -12.02 14.48
C GLY A 18 8.38 -12.76 14.50
N GLU A 19 8.39 -14.05 14.14
CA GLU A 19 7.18 -14.88 14.13
C GLU A 19 6.58 -15.03 15.54
N ALA A 20 7.39 -15.17 16.56
CA ALA A 20 6.91 -15.27 17.94
C ALA A 20 6.14 -14.01 18.37
N VAL A 21 6.56 -12.82 17.91
CA VAL A 21 5.84 -11.57 18.18
C VAL A 21 4.52 -11.53 17.42
N TYR A 22 4.51 -11.85 16.11
CA TYR A 22 3.26 -11.89 15.33
C TYR A 22 2.28 -12.92 15.90
N LEU A 23 2.77 -14.11 16.25
CA LEU A 23 1.95 -15.16 16.83
C LEU A 23 1.37 -14.74 18.18
N ALA A 24 2.19 -14.17 19.08
CA ALA A 24 1.73 -13.67 20.36
C ALA A 24 0.64 -12.61 20.22
N ALA A 25 0.82 -11.66 19.28
CA ALA A 25 -0.18 -10.63 18.97
C ALA A 25 -1.47 -11.24 18.40
N SER A 26 -1.35 -12.16 17.43
CA SER A 26 -2.51 -12.80 16.79
C SER A 26 -3.30 -13.71 17.72
N LEU A 27 -2.63 -14.39 18.65
CA LEU A 27 -3.31 -15.20 19.69
C LEU A 27 -4.00 -14.33 20.74
N ARG A 28 -3.45 -13.17 21.04
CA ARG A 28 -4.02 -12.25 22.03
C ARG A 28 -5.20 -11.47 21.47
N LEU A 29 -5.12 -11.07 20.24
CA LEU A 29 -6.12 -10.24 19.53
C LEU A 29 -6.50 -10.88 18.20
N PRO A 30 -7.10 -12.06 18.20
CA PRO A 30 -7.55 -12.70 16.98
C PRO A 30 -8.82 -12.01 16.47
N TRP A 31 -8.80 -11.56 15.20
CA TRP A 31 -9.92 -10.81 14.65
C TRP A 31 -11.26 -11.54 14.69
N TRP A 32 -11.31 -12.88 14.63
CA TRP A 32 -12.56 -13.65 14.68
C TRP A 32 -13.33 -13.52 15.98
N ARG A 33 -12.69 -13.12 17.09
CA ARG A 33 -13.38 -12.85 18.36
C ARG A 33 -14.08 -11.52 18.38
N TYR A 34 -13.58 -10.54 17.61
CA TYR A 34 -13.98 -9.14 17.69
C TYR A 34 -14.66 -8.64 16.41
N ALA A 35 -14.65 -9.44 15.35
CA ALA A 35 -15.16 -9.08 14.03
C ALA A 35 -16.64 -8.63 14.06
N ALA A 36 -17.47 -9.27 14.89
CA ALA A 36 -18.90 -8.94 14.98
C ALA A 36 -19.17 -7.52 15.48
N HIS A 37 -18.22 -6.91 16.18
CA HIS A 37 -18.32 -5.55 16.73
C HIS A 37 -17.79 -4.48 15.78
N LEU A 38 -17.14 -4.86 14.68
CA LEU A 38 -16.46 -3.96 13.73
C LEU A 38 -15.49 -2.97 14.41
N GLN A 39 -14.82 -3.43 15.48
CA GLN A 39 -13.94 -2.62 16.31
C GLN A 39 -12.47 -2.92 16.06
N SER A 40 -11.66 -1.86 16.02
CA SER A 40 -10.19 -1.91 15.93
C SER A 40 -9.54 -2.09 17.31
N TRP A 41 -8.22 -2.21 17.34
CA TRP A 41 -7.44 -2.31 18.59
C TRP A 41 -7.72 -1.16 19.54
N SER A 42 -7.71 0.07 19.05
CA SER A 42 -7.90 1.28 19.86
C SER A 42 -9.24 1.27 20.57
N GLN A 43 -10.28 0.83 19.88
CA GLN A 43 -11.64 0.77 20.42
C GLN A 43 -11.79 -0.29 21.51
N LEU A 44 -11.01 -1.36 21.45
CA LEU A 44 -11.07 -2.48 22.43
C LEU A 44 -10.16 -2.29 23.62
N LEU A 45 -9.00 -1.65 23.46
CA LEU A 45 -7.93 -1.64 24.44
C LEU A 45 -7.53 -0.22 24.87
N GLY A 46 -8.19 0.79 24.35
CA GLY A 46 -7.90 2.21 24.67
C GLY A 46 -7.99 2.49 26.17
N GLY A 47 -7.06 3.33 26.66
CA GLY A 47 -7.03 3.78 28.05
C GLY A 47 -6.14 2.96 29.00
N ASP A 48 -5.73 1.72 28.69
CA ASP A 48 -4.77 0.97 29.51
C ASP A 48 -3.34 1.04 28.92
N TRP A 49 -2.39 1.54 29.71
CA TRP A 49 -0.99 1.69 29.30
C TRP A 49 -0.25 0.34 29.17
N ARG A 50 -0.70 -0.71 29.84
CA ARG A 50 -0.01 -2.04 29.84
C ARG A 50 -0.03 -2.71 28.46
N PRO A 51 -1.18 -2.83 27.76
CA PRO A 51 -1.20 -3.31 26.39
C PRO A 51 -0.40 -2.41 25.44
N LEU A 52 -0.45 -1.08 25.62
CA LEU A 52 0.36 -0.15 24.82
C LEU A 52 1.86 -0.43 24.99
N ALA A 53 2.34 -0.55 26.22
CA ALA A 53 3.74 -0.86 26.50
C ALA A 53 4.15 -2.21 25.89
N ALA A 54 3.29 -3.23 25.97
CA ALA A 54 3.53 -4.55 25.36
C ALA A 54 3.63 -4.47 23.83
N CYS A 55 2.75 -3.69 23.18
CA CYS A 55 2.78 -3.47 21.74
C CYS A 55 4.05 -2.73 21.32
N LEU A 56 4.43 -1.65 22.00
CA LEU A 56 5.65 -0.90 21.71
C LEU A 56 6.92 -1.75 21.92
N ALA A 57 6.95 -2.58 22.97
CA ALA A 57 8.02 -3.55 23.19
C ALA A 57 8.08 -4.59 22.04
N GLY A 58 6.94 -5.12 21.62
CA GLY A 58 6.83 -6.02 20.48
C GLY A 58 7.37 -5.38 19.19
N ILE A 59 7.02 -4.13 18.92
CA ILE A 59 7.55 -3.36 17.77
C ILE A 59 9.07 -3.22 17.89
N GLY A 60 9.60 -2.93 19.08
CA GLY A 60 11.04 -2.86 19.34
C GLY A 60 11.75 -4.19 19.02
N VAL A 61 11.18 -5.32 19.44
CA VAL A 61 11.70 -6.66 19.12
C VAL A 61 11.65 -6.94 17.61
N LEU A 62 10.53 -6.63 16.95
CA LEU A 62 10.41 -6.76 15.49
C LEU A 62 11.43 -5.90 14.75
N ALA A 63 11.64 -4.66 15.18
CA ALA A 63 12.64 -3.76 14.61
C ALA A 63 14.06 -4.32 14.76
N ALA A 64 14.40 -4.81 15.95
CA ALA A 64 15.71 -5.42 16.22
C ALA A 64 15.93 -6.67 15.35
N ALA A 65 14.95 -7.58 15.29
CA ALA A 65 15.01 -8.79 14.46
C ALA A 65 15.12 -8.44 12.97
N TYR A 66 14.37 -7.44 12.51
CA TYR A 66 14.39 -6.94 11.12
C TYR A 66 15.76 -6.35 10.75
N LEU A 67 16.33 -5.48 11.58
CA LEU A 67 17.63 -4.87 11.32
C LEU A 67 18.77 -5.89 11.39
N TRP A 68 18.72 -6.82 12.33
CA TRP A 68 19.68 -7.93 12.41
C TRP A 68 19.60 -8.84 11.19
N GLY A 69 18.41 -9.27 10.80
CA GLY A 69 18.19 -10.10 9.62
C GLY A 69 18.62 -9.39 8.32
N TRP A 70 18.41 -8.08 8.21
CA TRP A 70 18.95 -7.28 7.10
C TRP A 70 20.48 -7.36 7.01
N HIS A 71 21.15 -7.19 8.14
CA HIS A 71 22.62 -7.31 8.19
C HIS A 71 23.08 -8.71 7.74
N LEU A 72 22.38 -9.77 8.14
CA LEU A 72 22.67 -11.15 7.73
C LEU A 72 22.41 -11.37 6.23
N ALA A 73 21.31 -10.85 5.69
CA ALA A 73 20.97 -10.94 4.28
C ALA A 73 22.01 -10.23 3.40
N ARG A 74 22.51 -9.05 3.82
CA ARG A 74 23.61 -8.33 3.16
C ARG A 74 24.89 -9.16 3.12
N ARG A 75 25.28 -9.76 4.26
CA ARG A 75 26.49 -10.61 4.36
C ARG A 75 26.35 -11.84 3.46
N ALA A 76 25.18 -12.47 3.41
CA ALA A 76 24.93 -13.61 2.54
C ALA A 76 25.02 -13.25 1.05
N THR A 77 24.53 -12.07 0.68
CA THR A 77 24.64 -11.53 -0.69
C THR A 77 26.11 -11.31 -1.06
N ALA A 78 26.89 -10.67 -0.20
CA ALA A 78 28.33 -10.44 -0.40
C ALA A 78 29.12 -11.76 -0.51
N ALA A 79 28.71 -12.78 0.23
CA ALA A 79 29.31 -14.13 0.18
C ALA A 79 28.79 -15.03 -0.97
N ARG A 80 27.92 -14.51 -1.85
CA ARG A 80 27.24 -15.24 -2.93
C ARG A 80 26.46 -16.50 -2.50
N ARG A 81 26.04 -16.57 -1.23
CA ARG A 81 25.29 -17.68 -0.63
C ARG A 81 23.78 -17.40 -0.58
N THR A 82 23.22 -17.01 -1.69
CA THR A 82 21.86 -16.46 -1.74
C THR A 82 20.75 -17.49 -1.74
N ARG A 83 21.00 -18.73 -2.23
CA ARG A 83 19.92 -19.73 -2.44
C ARG A 83 19.26 -20.19 -1.14
N ALA A 84 20.03 -20.61 -0.14
CA ALA A 84 19.48 -21.07 1.14
C ALA A 84 18.82 -19.90 1.92
N VAL A 85 19.51 -18.76 1.98
CA VAL A 85 19.00 -17.56 2.66
C VAL A 85 17.69 -17.08 2.01
N ARG A 86 17.60 -17.13 0.68
CA ARG A 86 16.36 -16.82 -0.05
C ARG A 86 15.20 -17.73 0.33
N ARG A 87 15.44 -19.03 0.47
CA ARG A 87 14.42 -19.98 0.92
C ARG A 87 13.91 -19.63 2.32
N VAL A 88 14.83 -19.26 3.23
CA VAL A 88 14.46 -18.80 4.57
C VAL A 88 13.62 -17.52 4.51
N VAL A 89 14.05 -16.53 3.69
CA VAL A 89 13.28 -15.29 3.51
C VAL A 89 11.86 -15.60 3.04
N TRP A 90 11.69 -16.44 2.02
CA TRP A 90 10.36 -16.80 1.51
C TRP A 90 9.53 -17.60 2.51
N ALA A 91 10.14 -18.54 3.23
CA ALA A 91 9.44 -19.33 4.24
C ALA A 91 8.83 -18.43 5.34
N PHE A 92 9.63 -17.50 5.88
CA PHE A 92 9.12 -16.56 6.88
C PHE A 92 8.22 -15.48 6.28
N THR A 93 8.39 -15.07 5.02
CA THR A 93 7.42 -14.19 4.34
C THR A 93 6.03 -14.82 4.31
N GLY A 94 5.95 -16.10 3.95
CA GLY A 94 4.68 -16.83 3.99
C GLY A 94 4.14 -17.03 5.40
N LEU A 95 5.01 -17.34 6.37
CA LEU A 95 4.63 -17.56 7.75
C LEU A 95 4.12 -16.26 8.39
N TYR A 96 4.83 -15.15 8.25
CA TYR A 96 4.39 -13.82 8.72
C TYR A 96 3.05 -13.42 8.12
N ALA A 97 2.86 -13.65 6.81
CA ALA A 97 1.57 -13.38 6.17
C ALA A 97 0.46 -14.25 6.76
N ALA A 98 0.71 -15.55 6.96
CA ALA A 98 -0.25 -16.47 7.53
C ALA A 98 -0.63 -16.11 8.97
N THR A 99 0.34 -15.68 9.77
CA THR A 99 0.11 -15.32 11.18
C THR A 99 -0.54 -13.93 11.31
N ALA A 100 -0.01 -12.91 10.61
CA ALA A 100 -0.58 -11.57 10.64
C ALA A 100 -2.01 -11.53 10.05
N PHE A 101 -2.36 -12.45 9.17
CA PHE A 101 -3.73 -12.60 8.66
C PHE A 101 -4.76 -12.73 9.77
N TRP A 102 -4.43 -13.38 10.88
CA TRP A 102 -5.35 -13.59 12.00
C TRP A 102 -5.35 -12.45 13.03
N LEU A 103 -4.51 -11.46 12.85
CA LEU A 103 -4.44 -10.31 13.73
C LEU A 103 -5.64 -9.39 13.53
N LEU A 104 -6.21 -8.91 14.64
CA LEU A 104 -7.22 -7.86 14.60
C LEU A 104 -6.61 -6.59 13.99
N PRO A 105 -7.32 -5.89 13.07
CA PRO A 105 -6.84 -4.63 12.52
C PRO A 105 -6.55 -3.58 13.60
N ILE A 106 -5.43 -2.87 13.45
CA ILE A 106 -5.06 -1.74 14.31
C ILE A 106 -5.99 -0.56 14.02
N THR A 107 -6.32 -0.36 12.73
CA THR A 107 -7.20 0.70 12.25
C THR A 107 -8.58 0.18 11.86
N SER A 108 -9.54 1.09 11.65
CA SER A 108 -10.91 0.74 11.25
C SER A 108 -11.13 0.62 9.73
N ASP A 109 -10.10 0.86 8.91
CA ASP A 109 -10.23 0.94 7.45
C ASP A 109 -10.79 -0.33 6.82
N LEU A 110 -10.36 -1.51 7.29
CA LEU A 110 -10.86 -2.80 6.79
C LEU A 110 -12.37 -2.94 6.95
N PHE A 111 -12.89 -2.49 8.10
CA PHE A 111 -14.33 -2.47 8.37
C PHE A 111 -15.05 -1.43 7.50
N GLY A 112 -14.41 -0.28 7.25
CA GLY A 112 -14.90 0.73 6.31
C GLY A 112 -15.02 0.20 4.88
N TYR A 113 -14.07 -0.63 4.41
CA TYR A 113 -14.18 -1.29 3.09
C TYR A 113 -15.38 -2.23 3.04
N LEU A 114 -15.58 -3.02 4.10
CA LEU A 114 -16.67 -3.97 4.19
C LEU A 114 -18.04 -3.27 4.17
N VAL A 115 -18.18 -2.18 4.95
CA VAL A 115 -19.43 -1.39 4.98
C VAL A 115 -19.70 -0.74 3.63
N LYS A 116 -18.68 -0.20 2.96
CA LYS A 116 -18.86 0.40 1.61
C LYS A 116 -19.17 -0.65 0.54
N ALA A 117 -18.60 -1.84 0.65
CA ALA A 117 -19.00 -2.95 -0.20
C ALA A 117 -20.48 -3.32 0.02
N HIS A 118 -20.94 -3.36 1.28
CA HIS A 118 -22.33 -3.61 1.65
C HIS A 118 -23.30 -2.54 1.12
N LEU A 119 -22.94 -1.25 1.20
CA LEU A 119 -23.71 -0.19 0.57
C LEU A 119 -23.97 -0.46 -0.92
N TYR A 120 -22.91 -0.89 -1.62
CA TYR A 120 -22.98 -1.14 -3.05
C TYR A 120 -23.80 -2.40 -3.38
N THR A 121 -23.51 -3.53 -2.73
CA THR A 121 -24.08 -4.84 -3.13
C THR A 121 -25.47 -5.11 -2.62
N ASP A 122 -25.74 -4.70 -1.38
CA ASP A 122 -26.98 -5.08 -0.69
C ASP A 122 -27.99 -3.91 -0.59
N LEU A 123 -27.48 -2.67 -0.48
CA LEU A 123 -28.34 -1.48 -0.36
C LEU A 123 -28.52 -0.73 -1.69
N GLY A 124 -27.82 -1.14 -2.76
CA GLY A 124 -27.92 -0.53 -4.08
C GLY A 124 -27.47 0.93 -4.14
N GLN A 125 -26.68 1.36 -3.14
CA GLN A 125 -26.15 2.72 -3.08
C GLN A 125 -24.80 2.83 -3.81
N ASN A 126 -24.44 4.04 -4.22
CA ASN A 126 -23.15 4.31 -4.83
C ASN A 126 -22.14 4.80 -3.78
N PRO A 127 -21.19 3.97 -3.30
CA PRO A 127 -20.25 4.39 -2.26
C PRO A 127 -19.32 5.53 -2.68
N LEU A 128 -19.23 5.84 -3.97
CA LEU A 128 -18.54 7.05 -4.44
C LEU A 128 -19.36 8.32 -4.14
N GLU A 129 -20.66 8.21 -3.94
CA GLU A 129 -21.60 9.31 -3.75
C GLU A 129 -22.14 9.33 -2.33
N ASP A 130 -22.49 8.17 -1.84
CA ASP A 130 -23.21 8.01 -0.60
C ASP A 130 -22.27 7.72 0.55
N ALA A 131 -22.49 8.41 1.67
CA ALA A 131 -21.82 8.10 2.93
C ALA A 131 -22.62 7.04 3.70
N PRO A 132 -21.97 6.14 4.47
CA PRO A 132 -22.66 5.12 5.25
C PRO A 132 -23.76 5.65 6.17
N LEU A 133 -23.56 6.81 6.78
CA LEU A 133 -24.54 7.40 7.72
C LEU A 133 -25.68 8.17 7.04
N GLU A 134 -25.60 8.44 5.74
CA GLU A 134 -26.62 9.19 4.98
C GLU A 134 -27.70 8.28 4.40
N GLY A 135 -27.41 6.96 4.29
CA GLY A 135 -28.30 5.97 3.71
C GLY A 135 -29.11 5.16 4.73
N PRO A 136 -29.72 4.04 4.30
CA PRO A 136 -30.41 3.10 5.18
C PRO A 136 -29.49 2.63 6.31
N ARG A 137 -29.93 2.85 7.54
CA ARG A 137 -29.19 2.52 8.76
C ARG A 137 -29.59 1.12 9.23
N ASP A 138 -29.07 0.11 8.58
CA ASP A 138 -29.17 -1.24 9.10
C ASP A 138 -28.19 -1.47 10.26
N ARG A 139 -28.29 -2.65 10.89
CA ARG A 139 -27.44 -3.03 12.03
C ARG A 139 -25.96 -3.03 11.69
N PHE A 140 -25.61 -3.22 10.42
CA PHE A 140 -24.24 -3.32 9.94
C PHE A 140 -23.62 -1.93 9.81
N VAL A 141 -24.34 -1.00 9.19
CA VAL A 141 -23.95 0.42 9.10
C VAL A 141 -23.87 1.04 10.49
N LEU A 142 -24.86 0.74 11.36
CA LEU A 142 -24.87 1.25 12.74
C LEU A 142 -23.74 0.70 13.61
N ALA A 143 -23.27 -0.52 13.35
CA ALA A 143 -22.14 -1.12 14.07
C ALA A 143 -20.79 -0.47 13.67
N TYR A 144 -20.69 0.11 12.47
CA TYR A 144 -19.48 0.78 12.00
C TYR A 144 -19.39 2.19 12.57
N GLN A 145 -18.51 2.37 13.55
CA GLN A 145 -18.25 3.65 14.19
C GLN A 145 -16.88 4.23 13.79
N GLY A 146 -16.43 3.92 12.58
CA GLY A 146 -15.15 4.44 12.08
C GLY A 146 -15.23 5.94 11.75
N PRO A 147 -14.09 6.64 11.75
CA PRO A 147 -14.02 8.08 11.55
C PRO A 147 -14.54 8.53 10.18
N TYR A 148 -14.67 7.61 9.23
CA TYR A 148 -15.13 7.89 7.86
C TYR A 148 -16.56 7.43 7.58
N ALA A 149 -17.35 7.15 8.61
CA ALA A 149 -18.75 6.72 8.45
C ALA A 149 -19.64 7.80 7.81
N GLY A 150 -19.34 9.08 8.04
CA GLY A 150 -20.02 10.23 7.44
C GLY A 150 -19.46 10.68 6.07
N TYR A 151 -18.59 9.90 5.44
CA TYR A 151 -17.95 10.28 4.18
C TYR A 151 -18.11 9.19 3.12
N SER A 152 -18.34 9.60 1.87
CA SER A 152 -18.26 8.73 0.70
C SER A 152 -16.86 8.11 0.55
N SER A 153 -16.68 7.17 -0.37
CA SER A 153 -15.41 6.47 -0.52
C SER A 153 -14.28 7.40 -1.00
N ALA A 154 -13.19 7.46 -0.26
CA ALA A 154 -11.93 8.07 -0.68
C ALA A 154 -11.15 7.19 -1.66
N TYR A 155 -11.60 5.95 -1.90
CA TYR A 155 -10.95 4.97 -2.77
C TYR A 155 -11.62 4.93 -4.14
N GLY A 156 -10.87 4.49 -5.14
CA GLY A 156 -11.36 4.46 -6.51
C GLY A 156 -12.37 3.32 -6.78
N PRO A 157 -13.07 3.40 -7.93
CA PRO A 157 -14.10 2.45 -8.33
C PRO A 157 -13.59 1.01 -8.43
N ALA A 158 -12.34 0.80 -8.87
CA ALA A 158 -11.78 -0.55 -8.92
C ALA A 158 -11.67 -1.19 -7.54
N TRP A 159 -11.40 -0.40 -6.47
CA TRP A 159 -11.41 -0.94 -5.12
C TRP A 159 -12.80 -1.32 -4.65
N ILE A 160 -13.82 -0.51 -4.93
CA ILE A 160 -15.22 -0.82 -4.61
C ILE A 160 -15.63 -2.13 -5.28
N LEU A 161 -15.35 -2.28 -6.58
CA LEU A 161 -15.68 -3.50 -7.32
C LEU A 161 -14.88 -4.72 -6.83
N LEU A 162 -13.60 -4.56 -6.46
CA LEU A 162 -12.80 -5.62 -5.88
C LEU A 162 -13.26 -6.01 -4.47
N SER A 163 -13.84 -5.09 -3.71
CA SER A 163 -14.37 -5.39 -2.38
C SER A 163 -15.81 -5.91 -2.40
N ALA A 164 -16.56 -5.70 -3.48
CA ALA A 164 -17.94 -6.14 -3.61
C ALA A 164 -18.18 -7.64 -3.30
N PRO A 165 -17.32 -8.59 -3.71
CA PRO A 165 -17.51 -9.99 -3.35
C PRO A 165 -17.51 -10.29 -1.85
N ALA A 166 -17.01 -9.36 -1.02
CA ALA A 166 -16.97 -9.52 0.43
C ALA A 166 -18.38 -9.58 1.05
N THR A 167 -19.39 -9.03 0.38
CA THR A 167 -20.77 -8.91 0.91
C THR A 167 -21.83 -9.50 -0.01
N LEU A 168 -21.47 -10.01 -1.19
CA LEU A 168 -22.41 -10.57 -2.17
C LEU A 168 -23.31 -11.68 -1.56
N GLY A 169 -24.57 -11.32 -1.35
CA GLY A 169 -25.66 -12.24 -1.03
C GLY A 169 -25.66 -12.81 0.37
N ARG A 170 -24.82 -12.32 1.29
CA ARG A 170 -24.82 -12.76 2.70
C ARG A 170 -24.23 -11.70 3.61
N TYR A 171 -24.97 -11.38 4.69
CA TYR A 171 -24.50 -10.60 5.82
C TYR A 171 -23.54 -11.41 6.70
N ASP A 172 -22.43 -11.86 6.15
CA ASP A 172 -21.42 -12.55 6.91
C ASP A 172 -20.17 -11.67 7.02
N VAL A 173 -20.09 -10.92 8.12
CA VAL A 173 -18.90 -10.11 8.46
C VAL A 173 -17.62 -10.96 8.42
N MET A 174 -17.71 -12.20 8.91
CA MET A 174 -16.58 -13.12 8.97
C MET A 174 -16.09 -13.49 7.58
N GLY A 175 -16.97 -13.91 6.69
CA GLY A 175 -16.66 -14.22 5.29
C GLY A 175 -16.12 -13.01 4.53
N GLY A 176 -16.72 -11.83 4.76
CA GLY A 176 -16.26 -10.58 4.16
C GLY A 176 -14.85 -10.20 4.58
N LEU A 177 -14.54 -10.31 5.87
CA LEU A 177 -13.18 -10.05 6.38
C LEU A 177 -12.16 -11.09 5.89
N LEU A 178 -12.54 -12.39 5.83
CA LEU A 178 -11.69 -13.42 5.23
C LEU A 178 -11.34 -13.09 3.79
N TYR A 179 -12.32 -12.65 3.01
CA TYR A 179 -12.10 -12.27 1.62
C TYR A 179 -11.15 -11.07 1.50
N LEU A 180 -11.43 -9.96 2.21
CA LEU A 180 -10.62 -8.75 2.13
C LEU A 180 -9.19 -8.96 2.64
N LYS A 181 -9.02 -9.64 3.77
CA LYS A 181 -7.68 -9.99 4.28
C LYS A 181 -6.97 -10.99 3.35
N GLY A 182 -7.69 -11.93 2.76
CA GLY A 182 -7.17 -12.85 1.76
C GLY A 182 -6.66 -12.10 0.51
N LEU A 183 -7.42 -11.12 0.02
CA LEU A 183 -7.03 -10.28 -1.11
C LEU A 183 -5.76 -9.48 -0.82
N THR A 184 -5.66 -8.85 0.34
CA THR A 184 -4.48 -8.04 0.71
C THR A 184 -3.26 -8.92 1.02
N ALA A 185 -3.43 -10.08 1.66
CA ALA A 185 -2.36 -11.05 1.87
C ALA A 185 -1.82 -11.61 0.53
N ALA A 186 -2.71 -11.94 -0.40
CA ALA A 186 -2.33 -12.37 -1.76
C ALA A 186 -1.58 -11.26 -2.51
N ALA A 187 -2.05 -10.01 -2.39
CA ALA A 187 -1.37 -8.85 -2.99
C ALA A 187 0.02 -8.62 -2.37
N TYR A 188 0.19 -8.79 -1.05
CA TYR A 188 1.49 -8.71 -0.37
C TYR A 188 2.47 -9.77 -0.89
N LEU A 189 2.05 -11.03 -0.99
CA LEU A 189 2.87 -12.10 -1.55
C LEU A 189 3.16 -11.85 -3.03
N GLY A 190 2.20 -11.33 -3.79
CA GLY A 190 2.35 -10.90 -5.18
C GLY A 190 3.37 -9.78 -5.32
N CYS A 191 3.34 -8.76 -4.45
CA CYS A 191 4.34 -7.70 -4.39
C CYS A 191 5.74 -8.26 -4.14
N ALA A 192 5.90 -9.14 -3.14
CA ALA A 192 7.19 -9.76 -2.84
C ALA A 192 7.72 -10.56 -4.04
N TRP A 193 6.85 -11.30 -4.72
CA TRP A 193 7.21 -12.07 -5.90
C TRP A 193 7.60 -11.18 -7.10
N LEU A 194 6.80 -10.17 -7.41
CA LEU A 194 7.09 -9.21 -8.49
C LEU A 194 8.38 -8.46 -8.20
N LEU A 195 8.54 -8.01 -6.97
CA LEU A 195 9.74 -7.30 -6.52
C LEU A 195 11.00 -8.16 -6.69
N GLU A 196 10.96 -9.43 -6.30
CA GLU A 196 12.09 -10.34 -6.52
C GLU A 196 12.42 -10.50 -8.01
N ARG A 197 11.39 -10.64 -8.87
CA ARG A 197 11.55 -10.79 -10.33
C ARG A 197 12.18 -9.52 -10.94
N LEU A 198 11.70 -8.35 -10.53
CA LEU A 198 12.22 -7.06 -10.97
C LEU A 198 13.66 -6.85 -10.50
N LEU A 199 13.94 -7.10 -9.20
CA LEU A 199 15.27 -6.96 -8.63
C LEU A 199 16.29 -7.88 -9.30
N ARG A 200 15.94 -9.13 -9.56
CA ARG A 200 16.84 -10.07 -10.25
C ARG A 200 17.21 -9.60 -11.66
N ARG A 201 16.33 -8.88 -12.32
CA ARG A 201 16.57 -8.36 -13.67
C ARG A 201 17.33 -7.03 -13.65
N LEU A 202 16.95 -6.12 -12.75
CA LEU A 202 17.48 -4.76 -12.70
C LEU A 202 18.71 -4.64 -11.79
N ARG A 203 18.78 -5.43 -10.72
CA ARG A 203 19.78 -5.34 -9.66
C ARG A 203 20.09 -6.71 -9.04
N PRO A 204 20.67 -7.65 -9.80
CA PRO A 204 20.88 -9.03 -9.35
C PRO A 204 21.68 -9.12 -8.04
N ASP A 205 22.69 -8.26 -7.85
CA ASP A 205 23.51 -8.24 -6.63
C ASP A 205 22.75 -7.74 -5.38
N GLY A 206 21.67 -7.00 -5.56
CA GLY A 206 20.83 -6.50 -4.47
C GLY A 206 19.51 -7.24 -4.30
N ALA A 207 19.24 -8.25 -5.13
CA ALA A 207 17.90 -8.86 -5.22
C ALA A 207 17.43 -9.49 -3.91
N LEU A 208 18.29 -10.25 -3.23
CA LEU A 208 17.97 -10.88 -1.96
C LEU A 208 17.72 -9.84 -0.85
N THR A 209 18.61 -8.86 -0.77
CA THR A 209 18.50 -7.79 0.24
C THR A 209 17.25 -6.94 0.02
N GLY A 210 16.96 -6.61 -1.24
CA GLY A 210 15.76 -5.84 -1.59
C GLY A 210 14.46 -6.60 -1.29
N LEU A 211 14.40 -7.90 -1.61
CA LEU A 211 13.27 -8.76 -1.23
C LEU A 211 13.10 -8.79 0.29
N TYR A 212 14.18 -9.05 1.03
CA TYR A 212 14.15 -9.11 2.49
C TYR A 212 13.58 -7.83 3.10
N LEU A 213 14.09 -6.69 2.65
CA LEU A 213 13.75 -5.38 3.19
C LEU A 213 12.28 -4.99 3.00
N PHE A 214 11.65 -5.48 1.96
CA PHE A 214 10.20 -5.31 1.78
C PHE A 214 9.42 -6.39 2.54
N ALA A 215 9.76 -7.66 2.31
CA ALA A 215 8.95 -8.78 2.75
C ALA A 215 8.98 -9.02 4.28
N TRP A 216 10.05 -8.61 4.96
CA TRP A 216 10.16 -8.71 6.42
C TRP A 216 9.98 -7.36 7.12
N ASN A 217 9.60 -6.31 6.40
CA ASN A 217 9.34 -5.01 6.99
C ASN A 217 8.12 -5.09 7.93
N PRO A 218 8.28 -4.82 9.24
CA PRO A 218 7.18 -4.96 10.19
C PRO A 218 5.97 -4.09 9.86
N LEU A 219 6.19 -2.86 9.37
CA LEU A 219 5.10 -1.98 8.96
C LEU A 219 4.33 -2.58 7.78
N VAL A 220 5.05 -3.09 6.77
CA VAL A 220 4.41 -3.69 5.60
C VAL A 220 3.60 -4.94 6.00
N VAL A 221 4.15 -5.83 6.84
CA VAL A 221 3.45 -7.03 7.28
C VAL A 221 2.19 -6.68 8.09
N LEU A 222 2.35 -5.79 9.09
CA LEU A 222 1.23 -5.44 9.97
C LEU A 222 0.15 -4.63 9.26
N LEU A 223 0.52 -3.61 8.47
CA LEU A 223 -0.47 -2.73 7.86
C LEU A 223 -1.04 -3.30 6.55
N ALA A 224 -0.24 -4.02 5.75
CA ALA A 224 -0.78 -4.62 4.52
C ALA A 224 -1.58 -5.91 4.79
N VAL A 225 -1.12 -6.78 5.70
CA VAL A 225 -1.76 -8.08 5.96
C VAL A 225 -2.59 -8.04 7.24
N GLY A 226 -2.01 -7.54 8.33
CA GLY A 226 -2.68 -7.42 9.62
C GLY A 226 -3.91 -6.52 9.55
N ASP A 227 -3.74 -5.29 9.08
CA ASP A 227 -4.82 -4.30 8.91
C ASP A 227 -5.62 -4.49 7.62
N GLY A 228 -5.00 -5.07 6.59
CA GLY A 228 -5.67 -5.27 5.31
C GLY A 228 -5.80 -4.00 4.46
N HIS A 229 -4.83 -3.08 4.54
CA HIS A 229 -4.87 -1.85 3.72
C HIS A 229 -4.76 -2.13 2.22
N ASN A 230 -5.63 -1.49 1.44
CA ASN A 230 -5.70 -1.62 -0.02
C ASN A 230 -4.47 -1.07 -0.76
N ASP A 231 -3.62 -0.34 -0.07
CA ASP A 231 -2.34 0.17 -0.55
C ASP A 231 -1.46 -0.92 -1.16
N ILE A 232 -1.50 -2.12 -0.58
CA ILE A 232 -0.73 -3.25 -1.09
C ILE A 232 -1.27 -3.77 -2.42
N VAL A 233 -2.59 -3.71 -2.63
CA VAL A 233 -3.23 -4.10 -3.91
C VAL A 233 -2.87 -3.09 -5.00
N MET A 234 -2.94 -1.79 -4.70
CA MET A 234 -2.46 -0.72 -5.57
C MET A 234 -0.99 -0.98 -5.98
N MET A 235 -0.11 -1.25 -5.01
CA MET A 235 1.31 -1.48 -5.29
C MET A 235 1.58 -2.78 -6.04
N ALA A 236 0.80 -3.84 -5.82
CA ALA A 236 0.91 -5.07 -6.61
C ALA A 236 0.63 -4.81 -8.09
N LEU A 237 -0.40 -4.03 -8.38
CA LEU A 237 -0.75 -3.63 -9.76
C LEU A 237 0.30 -2.69 -10.37
N ALA A 238 0.83 -1.73 -9.60
CA ALA A 238 1.91 -0.85 -10.04
C ALA A 238 3.21 -1.62 -10.36
N LEU A 239 3.61 -2.57 -9.49
CA LEU A 239 4.76 -3.43 -9.74
C LEU A 239 4.53 -4.37 -10.93
N LEU A 240 3.31 -4.87 -11.11
CA LEU A 240 2.93 -5.66 -12.29
C LEU A 240 3.07 -4.82 -13.57
N ALA A 241 2.64 -3.56 -13.54
CA ALA A 241 2.80 -2.65 -14.67
C ALA A 241 4.29 -2.46 -15.01
N VAL A 242 5.16 -2.19 -14.03
CA VAL A 242 6.62 -2.10 -14.25
C VAL A 242 7.18 -3.40 -14.82
N TRP A 243 6.76 -4.56 -14.30
CA TRP A 243 7.23 -5.85 -14.78
C TRP A 243 6.81 -6.15 -16.23
N LEU A 244 5.59 -5.74 -16.62
CA LEU A 244 5.09 -5.84 -17.98
C LEU A 244 5.82 -4.89 -18.94
N LEU A 245 6.14 -3.65 -18.49
CA LEU A 245 6.97 -2.72 -19.27
C LEU A 245 8.36 -3.28 -19.56
N LEU A 246 9.01 -3.94 -18.59
CA LEU A 246 10.29 -4.62 -18.81
C LEU A 246 10.23 -5.74 -19.84
N ARG A 247 9.04 -6.23 -20.15
CA ARG A 247 8.76 -7.24 -21.18
C ARG A 247 8.20 -6.61 -22.46
N GLU A 248 8.23 -5.30 -22.56
CA GLU A 248 7.68 -4.53 -23.69
C GLU A 248 6.19 -4.82 -23.98
N ARG A 249 5.47 -5.27 -22.94
CA ARG A 249 4.03 -5.53 -23.00
C ARG A 249 3.27 -4.25 -22.60
N TRP A 250 3.23 -3.30 -23.54
CA TRP A 250 2.76 -1.94 -23.30
C TRP A 250 1.29 -1.86 -22.89
N LEU A 251 0.38 -2.51 -23.66
CA LEU A 251 -1.04 -2.50 -23.36
C LEU A 251 -1.40 -3.14 -22.01
N PRO A 252 -0.95 -4.37 -21.70
CA PRO A 252 -1.21 -4.93 -20.37
C PRO A 252 -0.58 -4.12 -19.25
N ALA A 253 0.56 -3.45 -19.48
CA ALA A 253 1.17 -2.56 -18.50
C ALA A 253 0.28 -1.35 -18.21
N SER A 254 -0.31 -0.76 -19.25
CA SER A 254 -1.24 0.37 -19.13
C SER A 254 -2.53 -0.03 -18.40
N VAL A 255 -3.07 -1.21 -18.69
CA VAL A 255 -4.21 -1.79 -17.96
C VAL A 255 -3.89 -1.96 -16.48
N ALA A 256 -2.74 -2.55 -16.15
CA ALA A 256 -2.34 -2.75 -14.76
C ALA A 256 -2.14 -1.42 -14.02
N LEU A 257 -1.56 -0.41 -14.68
CA LEU A 257 -1.41 0.93 -14.11
C LEU A 257 -2.78 1.61 -13.91
N ALA A 258 -3.68 1.52 -14.89
CA ALA A 258 -5.03 2.07 -14.78
C ALA A 258 -5.79 1.46 -13.60
N LEU A 259 -5.76 0.13 -13.46
CA LEU A 259 -6.36 -0.55 -12.32
C LEU A 259 -5.72 -0.10 -10.99
N SER A 260 -4.38 0.06 -10.94
CA SER A 260 -3.68 0.61 -9.77
C SER A 260 -4.21 1.99 -9.39
N ILE A 261 -4.36 2.89 -10.37
CA ILE A 261 -4.91 4.25 -10.18
C ILE A 261 -6.33 4.18 -9.63
N TRP A 262 -7.17 3.29 -10.18
CA TRP A 262 -8.57 3.17 -9.77
C TRP A 262 -8.79 2.32 -8.52
N VAL A 263 -7.76 1.66 -8.00
CA VAL A 263 -7.76 1.15 -6.61
C VAL A 263 -7.51 2.29 -5.64
N LYS A 264 -6.45 3.09 -5.88
CA LYS A 264 -6.12 4.26 -5.04
C LYS A 264 -5.41 5.31 -5.88
N TYR A 265 -5.95 6.51 -5.89
CA TYR A 265 -5.56 7.59 -6.79
C TYR A 265 -4.08 8.01 -6.71
N ALA A 266 -3.38 7.71 -5.61
CA ALA A 266 -1.97 8.07 -5.43
C ALA A 266 -1.06 7.57 -6.57
N SER A 267 -1.37 6.42 -7.17
CA SER A 267 -0.57 5.88 -8.27
C SER A 267 -0.75 6.62 -9.61
N VAL A 268 -1.66 7.61 -9.70
CA VAL A 268 -1.75 8.50 -10.88
C VAL A 268 -0.43 9.24 -11.13
N LEU A 269 0.33 9.51 -10.07
CA LEU A 269 1.65 10.12 -10.18
C LEU A 269 2.68 9.26 -10.91
N LEU A 270 2.43 7.98 -11.07
CA LEU A 270 3.28 7.10 -11.87
C LEU A 270 3.01 7.27 -13.37
N LEU A 271 1.83 7.76 -13.78
CA LEU A 271 1.43 7.86 -15.18
C LEU A 271 2.37 8.73 -16.01
N PRO A 272 2.70 10.00 -15.64
CA PRO A 272 3.66 10.81 -16.39
C PRO A 272 5.04 10.15 -16.50
N LEU A 273 5.50 9.48 -15.44
CA LEU A 273 6.78 8.77 -15.44
C LEU A 273 6.78 7.60 -16.45
N PHE A 274 5.67 6.86 -16.54
CA PHE A 274 5.48 5.78 -17.50
C PHE A 274 5.42 6.30 -18.94
N VAL A 275 4.74 7.43 -19.16
CA VAL A 275 4.67 8.08 -20.48
C VAL A 275 6.07 8.52 -20.92
N ILE A 276 6.84 9.20 -20.04
CA ILE A 276 8.21 9.62 -20.35
C ILE A 276 9.09 8.41 -20.66
N TYR A 277 9.00 7.36 -19.83
CA TYR A 277 9.74 6.12 -20.06
C TYR A 277 9.40 5.50 -21.43
N ALA A 278 8.11 5.34 -21.73
CA ALA A 278 7.64 4.79 -22.99
C ALA A 278 8.09 5.66 -24.19
N TRP A 279 7.97 6.97 -24.06
CA TRP A 279 8.42 7.92 -25.08
C TRP A 279 9.90 7.77 -25.39
N ARG A 280 10.75 7.67 -24.35
CA ARG A 280 12.20 7.50 -24.51
C ARG A 280 12.55 6.12 -25.06
N ARG A 281 11.91 5.07 -24.55
CA ARG A 281 12.18 3.68 -24.97
C ARG A 281 11.80 3.44 -26.43
N LEU A 282 10.68 3.98 -26.85
CA LEU A 282 10.18 3.87 -28.22
C LEU A 282 10.80 4.93 -29.17
N GLY A 283 11.64 5.81 -28.66
CA GLY A 283 12.24 6.88 -29.45
C GLY A 283 13.18 6.41 -30.55
N GLN A 284 13.72 5.20 -30.40
CA GLN A 284 14.60 4.54 -31.39
C GLN A 284 13.84 3.69 -32.41
N GLU A 285 12.54 3.54 -32.23
CA GLU A 285 11.68 2.78 -33.13
C GLU A 285 11.09 3.69 -34.21
N PRO A 286 10.61 3.13 -35.37
CA PRO A 286 9.89 3.90 -36.36
C PRO A 286 8.76 4.73 -35.74
N GLY A 287 8.61 6.00 -36.14
CA GLY A 287 7.67 6.96 -35.51
C GLY A 287 6.24 6.44 -35.46
N ALA A 288 5.78 5.74 -36.49
CA ALA A 288 4.45 5.12 -36.53
C ALA A 288 4.22 4.13 -35.36
N ARG A 289 5.20 3.27 -35.05
CA ARG A 289 5.09 2.30 -33.93
C ARG A 289 4.93 2.99 -32.58
N ARG A 290 5.66 4.10 -32.34
CA ARG A 290 5.55 4.89 -31.12
C ARG A 290 4.11 5.35 -30.90
N TRP A 291 3.51 5.96 -31.93
CA TRP A 291 2.15 6.47 -31.83
C TRP A 291 1.11 5.36 -31.65
N VAL A 292 1.27 4.22 -32.35
CA VAL A 292 0.39 3.05 -32.17
C VAL A 292 0.45 2.53 -30.73
N VAL A 293 1.64 2.43 -30.14
CA VAL A 293 1.79 1.97 -28.74
C VAL A 293 1.19 2.98 -27.77
N LEU A 294 1.48 4.27 -27.92
CA LEU A 294 0.99 5.30 -27.01
C LEU A 294 -0.53 5.48 -27.10
N SER A 295 -1.09 5.54 -28.31
CA SER A 295 -2.54 5.63 -28.50
C SER A 295 -3.27 4.37 -28.04
N GLY A 296 -2.73 3.18 -28.33
CA GLY A 296 -3.26 1.92 -27.82
C GLY A 296 -3.22 1.85 -26.28
N SER A 297 -2.13 2.31 -25.67
CA SER A 297 -2.01 2.42 -24.21
C SER A 297 -3.03 3.39 -23.62
N ALA A 298 -3.19 4.57 -24.21
CA ALA A 298 -4.20 5.55 -23.79
C ALA A 298 -5.63 4.98 -23.96
N GLY A 299 -5.90 4.33 -25.09
CA GLY A 299 -7.19 3.68 -25.35
C GLY A 299 -7.50 2.56 -24.36
N SER A 300 -6.50 1.74 -24.01
CA SER A 300 -6.68 0.67 -23.02
C SER A 300 -6.94 1.23 -21.61
N MET A 301 -6.27 2.32 -21.23
CA MET A 301 -6.53 3.01 -19.96
C MET A 301 -7.93 3.63 -19.94
N ALA A 302 -8.35 4.27 -21.02
CA ALA A 302 -9.70 4.81 -21.14
C ALA A 302 -10.76 3.70 -21.06
N ALA A 303 -10.56 2.57 -21.73
CA ALA A 303 -11.46 1.43 -21.66
C ALA A 303 -11.57 0.87 -20.23
N VAL A 304 -10.45 0.70 -19.53
CA VAL A 304 -10.47 0.29 -18.10
C VAL A 304 -11.23 1.31 -17.25
N THR A 305 -10.99 2.61 -17.46
CA THR A 305 -11.69 3.67 -16.74
C THR A 305 -13.21 3.56 -16.94
N VAL A 306 -13.67 3.45 -18.19
CA VAL A 306 -15.11 3.29 -18.48
C VAL A 306 -15.64 2.03 -17.82
N LEU A 307 -14.95 0.89 -17.93
CA LEU A 307 -15.42 -0.38 -17.37
C LEU A 307 -15.56 -0.36 -15.85
N VAL A 308 -14.64 0.30 -15.13
CA VAL A 308 -14.73 0.34 -13.67
C VAL A 308 -15.71 1.39 -13.13
N PHE A 309 -15.94 2.46 -13.90
CA PHE A 309 -16.93 3.49 -13.52
C PHE A 309 -18.36 3.12 -13.94
N LEU A 310 -18.53 2.39 -15.02
CA LEU A 310 -19.86 2.07 -15.56
C LEU A 310 -20.84 1.49 -14.53
N PRO A 311 -20.44 0.53 -13.66
CA PRO A 311 -21.34 -0.01 -12.62
C PRO A 311 -21.61 0.97 -11.46
N LEU A 312 -20.82 2.04 -11.34
CA LEU A 312 -20.89 3.05 -10.29
C LEU A 312 -21.27 4.43 -10.85
N TRP A 313 -21.85 4.44 -12.05
CA TRP A 313 -22.27 5.67 -12.72
C TRP A 313 -23.53 6.20 -12.04
N GLY A 314 -23.37 7.27 -11.26
CA GLY A 314 -24.49 7.90 -10.56
C GLY A 314 -25.28 8.85 -11.45
N GLU A 315 -26.36 9.43 -10.94
CA GLU A 315 -27.23 10.37 -11.65
C GLU A 315 -26.47 11.63 -12.08
N GLU A 316 -25.50 12.07 -11.29
CA GLU A 316 -24.67 13.26 -11.59
C GLU A 316 -23.59 13.00 -12.65
N GLY A 317 -23.33 11.77 -13.06
CA GLY A 317 -22.39 11.41 -14.11
C GLY A 317 -20.98 12.01 -13.91
N LEU A 318 -20.38 12.53 -14.98
CA LEU A 318 -19.05 13.14 -14.94
C LEU A 318 -18.98 14.40 -14.07
N SER A 319 -20.05 15.16 -13.93
CA SER A 319 -20.09 16.37 -13.11
C SER A 319 -19.99 16.07 -11.62
N GLY A 320 -20.63 15.01 -11.15
CA GLY A 320 -20.51 14.51 -9.79
C GLY A 320 -19.07 14.05 -9.47
N LEU A 321 -18.48 13.29 -10.39
CA LEU A 321 -17.07 12.88 -10.27
C LEU A 321 -16.12 14.06 -10.19
N ALA A 322 -16.24 15.01 -11.11
CA ALA A 322 -15.40 16.21 -11.14
C ALA A 322 -15.59 17.06 -9.88
N GLY A 323 -16.85 17.23 -9.43
CA GLY A 323 -17.18 17.96 -8.22
C GLY A 323 -16.53 17.40 -6.96
N ARG A 324 -16.32 16.07 -6.89
CA ARG A 324 -15.69 15.41 -5.74
C ARG A 324 -14.20 15.63 -5.68
N PHE A 325 -13.50 15.55 -6.82
CA PHE A 325 -12.08 15.84 -6.87
C PHE A 325 -11.78 17.31 -6.63
N LEU A 326 -12.72 18.19 -6.98
CA LEU A 326 -12.54 19.63 -6.91
C LEU A 326 -13.13 20.27 -5.64
N ARG A 327 -14.00 19.58 -4.89
CA ARG A 327 -14.57 20.12 -3.65
C ARG A 327 -13.70 19.77 -2.43
N PRO A 328 -13.02 20.76 -1.83
CA PRO A 328 -12.21 20.52 -0.62
C PRO A 328 -13.03 19.99 0.56
N ALA A 329 -14.32 20.29 0.61
CA ALA A 329 -15.25 19.86 1.65
C ALA A 329 -15.41 18.34 1.77
N ASN A 330 -15.19 17.60 0.67
CA ASN A 330 -15.28 16.14 0.65
C ASN A 330 -13.98 15.44 1.06
N TRP A 331 -12.98 16.22 1.45
CA TRP A 331 -11.72 15.67 1.93
C TRP A 331 -11.82 15.48 3.45
N PRO A 332 -11.62 14.27 3.98
CA PRO A 332 -11.65 14.02 5.42
C PRO A 332 -10.74 15.04 6.16
N GLY A 333 -11.29 15.71 7.18
CA GLY A 333 -10.55 16.73 7.93
C GLY A 333 -10.58 18.14 7.32
N SER A 334 -11.30 18.39 6.21
CA SER A 334 -11.65 19.74 5.80
C SER A 334 -12.88 20.19 6.60
N GLY A 335 -12.72 20.52 7.87
CA GLY A 335 -13.69 21.41 8.52
C GLY A 335 -13.88 22.64 7.65
N SER A 336 -15.06 23.23 7.65
CA SER A 336 -15.59 24.33 6.83
C SER A 336 -14.59 25.47 6.49
N GLY A 337 -13.44 25.20 5.87
CA GLY A 337 -12.42 26.19 5.62
C GLY A 337 -11.60 25.95 4.36
N LEU A 338 -11.12 27.03 3.77
CA LEU A 338 -10.07 27.05 2.79
C LEU A 338 -8.85 26.27 3.29
N PRO A 339 -8.08 25.61 2.41
CA PRO A 339 -6.85 24.92 2.81
C PRO A 339 -5.94 25.90 3.58
N SER A 340 -5.39 25.45 4.71
CA SER A 340 -4.46 26.27 5.48
C SER A 340 -3.28 26.70 4.59
N GLU A 341 -2.68 27.87 4.89
CA GLU A 341 -1.49 28.36 4.16
C GLU A 341 -0.38 27.30 4.10
N ALA A 342 -0.17 26.58 5.20
CA ALA A 342 0.79 25.47 5.26
C ALA A 342 0.46 24.33 4.28
N MET A 343 -0.82 24.04 4.09
CA MET A 343 -1.26 23.03 3.10
C MET A 343 -1.04 23.51 1.67
N VAL A 344 -1.35 24.77 1.38
CA VAL A 344 -1.09 25.38 0.05
C VAL A 344 0.40 25.37 -0.26
N LEU A 345 1.23 25.81 0.70
CA LEU A 345 2.69 25.77 0.56
C LEU A 345 3.20 24.34 0.33
N GLY A 346 2.71 23.36 1.10
CA GLY A 346 3.04 21.95 0.92
C GLY A 346 2.71 21.43 -0.48
N LEU A 347 1.54 21.79 -1.02
CA LEU A 347 1.12 21.43 -2.38
C LEU A 347 2.01 22.10 -3.43
N VAL A 348 2.38 23.38 -3.25
CA VAL A 348 3.29 24.10 -4.15
C VAL A 348 4.67 23.44 -4.15
N PHE A 349 5.24 23.16 -2.99
CA PHE A 349 6.53 22.47 -2.89
C PHE A 349 6.46 21.08 -3.52
N PHE A 350 5.39 20.34 -3.28
CA PHE A 350 5.17 19.05 -3.93
C PHE A 350 5.15 19.19 -5.44
N ALA A 351 4.36 20.13 -5.98
CA ALA A 351 4.25 20.34 -7.42
C ALA A 351 5.61 20.68 -8.04
N LEU A 352 6.35 21.60 -7.45
CA LEU A 352 7.67 22.01 -7.92
C LEU A 352 8.67 20.84 -7.87
N ALA A 353 8.71 20.10 -6.79
CA ALA A 353 9.59 18.93 -6.64
C ALA A 353 9.23 17.81 -7.63
N TYR A 354 7.93 17.58 -7.85
CA TYR A 354 7.46 16.60 -8.81
C TYR A 354 7.75 17.02 -10.26
N LEU A 355 7.55 18.28 -10.63
CA LEU A 355 7.94 18.82 -11.95
C LEU A 355 9.45 18.71 -12.16
N GLY A 356 10.25 19.01 -11.14
CA GLY A 356 11.70 18.81 -11.18
C GLY A 356 12.08 17.34 -11.39
N LEU A 357 11.36 16.40 -10.76
CA LEU A 357 11.53 14.97 -10.97
C LEU A 357 11.21 14.54 -12.40
N LEU A 358 10.10 15.03 -12.96
CA LEU A 358 9.74 14.77 -14.37
C LEU A 358 10.79 15.34 -15.33
N TRP A 359 11.25 16.57 -15.10
CA TRP A 359 12.33 17.17 -15.86
C TRP A 359 13.62 16.36 -15.81
N TRP A 360 14.01 15.91 -14.60
CA TRP A 360 15.15 15.02 -14.42
C TRP A 360 14.99 13.73 -15.24
N LEU A 361 13.81 13.09 -15.23
CA LEU A 361 13.56 11.86 -15.95
C LEU A 361 13.57 12.06 -17.47
N ILE A 362 13.09 13.20 -17.96
CA ILE A 362 13.16 13.59 -19.38
C ILE A 362 14.61 13.63 -19.85
N GLY A 363 15.56 14.05 -19.03
CA GLY A 363 16.99 14.07 -19.35
C GLY A 363 17.69 12.69 -19.33
N ARG A 364 16.96 11.58 -19.03
CA ARG A 364 17.53 10.23 -18.94
C ARG A 364 17.33 9.41 -20.22
N ASP A 365 18.14 8.38 -20.37
CA ASP A 365 18.16 7.51 -21.57
C ASP A 365 17.00 6.50 -21.62
N GLY A 366 16.00 6.59 -20.73
CA GLY A 366 14.86 5.66 -20.68
C GLY A 366 15.23 4.32 -20.04
N ALA A 367 16.17 4.30 -19.10
CA ALA A 367 16.47 3.11 -18.32
C ALA A 367 15.33 2.82 -17.33
N CYS A 368 14.90 1.55 -17.23
CA CYS A 368 13.84 1.17 -16.28
C CYS A 368 14.23 1.42 -14.82
N GLN A 369 15.53 1.45 -14.50
CA GLN A 369 16.00 1.80 -13.17
C GLN A 369 15.73 3.27 -12.83
N ASP A 370 15.82 4.19 -13.80
CA ASP A 370 15.48 5.60 -13.61
C ASP A 370 13.98 5.77 -13.42
N LEU A 371 13.15 5.01 -14.17
CA LEU A 371 11.70 4.95 -13.91
C LEU A 371 11.41 4.49 -12.48
N CYS A 372 12.03 3.39 -12.03
CA CYS A 372 11.81 2.88 -10.67
C CYS A 372 12.28 3.87 -9.59
N HIS A 373 13.39 4.58 -9.83
CA HIS A 373 13.85 5.62 -8.93
C HIS A 373 12.91 6.82 -8.90
N GLY A 374 12.47 7.27 -10.07
CA GLY A 374 11.46 8.33 -10.20
C GLY A 374 10.16 7.97 -9.50
N ALA A 375 9.66 6.74 -9.69
CA ALA A 375 8.46 6.25 -9.02
C ALA A 375 8.63 6.20 -7.48
N PHE A 376 9.78 5.74 -7.01
CA PHE A 376 10.12 5.77 -5.58
C PHE A 376 10.09 7.20 -5.02
N LEU A 377 10.73 8.15 -5.71
CA LEU A 377 10.76 9.55 -5.28
C LEU A 377 9.37 10.19 -5.33
N ALA A 378 8.59 9.96 -6.38
CA ALA A 378 7.24 10.51 -6.51
C ALA A 378 6.35 10.11 -5.34
N LEU A 379 6.33 8.81 -4.99
CA LEU A 379 5.51 8.31 -3.89
C LEU A 379 6.08 8.67 -2.50
N LEU A 380 7.40 8.80 -2.37
CA LEU A 380 8.02 9.32 -1.15
C LEU A 380 7.72 10.81 -0.96
N LEU A 381 7.72 11.60 -2.02
CA LEU A 381 7.39 13.04 -1.97
C LEU A 381 5.95 13.26 -1.51
N VAL A 382 4.99 12.49 -2.05
CA VAL A 382 3.59 12.55 -1.57
C VAL A 382 3.51 12.20 -0.10
N PHE A 383 4.23 11.16 0.32
CA PHE A 383 4.24 10.76 1.72
C PHE A 383 4.80 11.86 2.63
N VAL A 384 5.94 12.48 2.26
CA VAL A 384 6.62 13.48 3.08
C VAL A 384 5.92 14.84 3.04
N LEU A 385 5.54 15.31 1.86
CA LEU A 385 4.96 16.65 1.67
C LEU A 385 3.43 16.67 1.84
N GLY A 386 2.78 15.52 1.66
CA GLY A 386 1.40 15.31 2.08
C GLY A 386 1.24 15.08 3.59
N ALA A 387 2.29 15.33 4.37
CA ALA A 387 2.44 14.91 5.78
C ALA A 387 1.27 15.31 6.70
N ALA A 388 0.57 16.40 6.43
CA ALA A 388 -0.63 16.76 7.19
C ALA A 388 -1.78 15.73 7.07
N ARG A 389 -1.72 14.84 6.08
CA ARG A 389 -2.70 13.78 5.79
C ARG A 389 -2.07 12.41 5.47
N SER A 390 -0.75 12.30 5.57
CA SER A 390 -0.05 11.05 5.34
C SER A 390 -0.25 10.13 6.52
N GLN A 391 -0.79 8.97 6.23
CA GLN A 391 -0.99 7.92 7.22
C GLN A 391 0.20 6.94 7.16
N PRO A 392 0.54 6.24 8.25
CA PRO A 392 1.66 5.30 8.29
C PRO A 392 1.65 4.23 7.20
N TRP A 393 0.47 3.73 6.80
CA TRP A 393 0.34 2.73 5.73
C TRP A 393 0.69 3.26 4.33
N HIS A 394 0.69 4.58 4.12
CA HIS A 394 1.19 5.15 2.86
C HIS A 394 2.69 4.88 2.62
N LEU A 395 3.44 4.56 3.68
CA LEU A 395 4.85 4.16 3.53
C LEU A 395 5.02 2.80 2.81
N ILE A 396 3.96 1.97 2.70
CA ILE A 396 3.96 0.76 1.87
C ILE A 396 4.35 1.09 0.42
N TRP A 397 3.96 2.28 -0.10
CA TRP A 397 4.21 2.67 -1.47
C TRP A 397 5.72 2.84 -1.77
N PRO A 398 6.44 3.75 -1.11
CA PRO A 398 7.87 3.85 -1.33
C PRO A 398 8.63 2.59 -0.84
N ALA A 399 8.14 1.86 0.16
CA ALA A 399 8.77 0.61 0.60
C ALA A 399 8.83 -0.44 -0.51
N ALA A 400 7.76 -0.58 -1.30
CA ALA A 400 7.71 -1.52 -2.43
C ALA A 400 8.69 -1.14 -3.56
N LEU A 401 9.12 0.12 -3.66
CA LEU A 401 10.00 0.62 -4.72
C LEU A 401 11.43 0.89 -4.26
N ALA A 402 11.69 0.97 -2.96
CA ALA A 402 12.99 1.35 -2.41
C ALA A 402 14.14 0.48 -2.92
N GLY A 403 13.93 -0.86 -3.02
CA GLY A 403 14.91 -1.79 -3.57
C GLY A 403 15.22 -1.58 -5.04
N LEU A 404 14.22 -1.17 -5.79
CA LEU A 404 14.32 -0.91 -7.22
C LEU A 404 14.97 0.45 -7.53
N SER A 405 14.90 1.40 -6.60
CA SER A 405 15.42 2.76 -6.79
C SER A 405 16.93 2.83 -7.06
N GLY A 406 17.69 1.82 -6.66
CA GLY A 406 19.14 1.78 -6.86
C GLY A 406 19.94 2.64 -5.90
N ARG A 407 19.32 3.42 -5.06
CA ARG A 407 19.98 4.35 -4.14
C ARG A 407 20.26 3.71 -2.78
N ARG A 408 21.48 3.83 -2.30
CA ARG A 408 21.90 3.22 -1.01
C ARG A 408 21.16 3.80 0.18
N TRP A 409 20.74 5.06 0.10
CA TRP A 409 20.02 5.76 1.16
C TRP A 409 18.53 5.40 1.26
N ALA A 410 17.92 4.91 0.17
CA ALA A 410 16.47 4.64 0.13
C ALA A 410 16.02 3.66 1.21
N TRP A 411 16.80 2.63 1.45
CA TRP A 411 16.47 1.60 2.43
C TRP A 411 16.59 2.03 3.89
N PRO A 412 17.71 2.65 4.35
CA PRO A 412 17.78 3.14 5.72
C PRO A 412 16.67 4.11 6.05
N VAL A 413 16.30 4.99 5.09
CA VAL A 413 15.20 5.93 5.25
C VAL A 413 13.87 5.20 5.42
N VAL A 414 13.53 4.29 4.50
CA VAL A 414 12.27 3.54 4.59
C VAL A 414 12.23 2.66 5.84
N ALA A 415 13.32 1.96 6.18
CA ALA A 415 13.37 1.10 7.36
C ALA A 415 13.20 1.91 8.66
N GLY A 416 13.89 3.04 8.78
CA GLY A 416 13.78 3.93 9.94
C GLY A 416 12.37 4.51 10.07
N LEU A 417 11.80 5.03 8.98
CA LEU A 417 10.43 5.53 8.95
C LEU A 417 9.41 4.42 9.28
N SER A 418 9.62 3.19 8.81
CA SER A 418 8.71 2.07 9.10
C SER A 418 8.60 1.81 10.59
N VAL A 419 9.72 1.79 11.31
CA VAL A 419 9.72 1.57 12.76
C VAL A 419 9.07 2.74 13.50
N LEU A 420 9.46 3.97 13.16
CA LEU A 420 8.95 5.18 13.80
C LEU A 420 7.43 5.32 13.60
N LEU A 421 6.97 5.14 12.36
CA LEU A 421 5.56 5.31 12.03
C LEU A 421 4.68 4.19 12.59
N LEU A 422 5.18 2.97 12.65
CA LEU A 422 4.44 1.88 13.29
C LEU A 422 4.28 2.13 14.79
N ALA A 423 5.33 2.60 15.46
CA ALA A 423 5.25 2.97 16.88
C ALA A 423 4.31 4.18 17.08
N ALA A 424 4.41 5.20 16.21
CA ALA A 424 3.52 6.35 16.24
C ALA A 424 2.06 5.97 16.01
N GLN A 425 1.77 5.07 15.06
CA GLN A 425 0.41 4.58 14.79
C GLN A 425 -0.19 3.93 16.02
N VAL A 426 0.54 3.01 16.64
CA VAL A 426 0.06 2.33 17.86
C VAL A 426 -0.14 3.33 18.99
N TRP A 427 0.74 4.31 19.15
CA TRP A 427 0.63 5.36 20.15
C TRP A 427 -0.62 6.24 19.94
N VAL A 428 -0.84 6.69 18.70
CA VAL A 428 -1.98 7.54 18.34
C VAL A 428 -3.29 6.79 18.50
N GLU A 429 -3.38 5.58 17.98
CA GLU A 429 -4.57 4.75 18.08
C GLU A 429 -4.92 4.41 19.54
N TRP A 430 -3.95 4.42 20.44
CA TRP A 430 -4.18 4.18 21.86
C TRP A 430 -4.76 5.40 22.62
N GLY A 431 -4.98 6.54 21.96
CA GLY A 431 -5.64 7.70 22.54
C GLY A 431 -4.70 8.65 23.25
N ALA A 432 -3.60 9.04 22.61
CA ALA A 432 -2.79 10.17 23.07
C ALA A 432 -3.68 11.43 23.12
N PRO A 433 -3.83 12.08 24.28
CA PRO A 433 -4.66 13.27 24.40
C PRO A 433 -4.06 14.37 23.50
N GLY A 434 -4.85 14.86 22.55
CA GLY A 434 -4.50 16.01 21.71
C GLY A 434 -4.04 15.72 20.28
N TRP A 435 -4.02 14.47 19.82
CA TRP A 435 -3.79 14.20 18.41
C TRP A 435 -5.13 14.20 17.66
N PRO A 436 -5.28 14.96 16.55
CA PRO A 436 -6.49 14.89 15.75
C PRO A 436 -6.61 13.49 15.14
N THR A 437 -7.50 12.70 15.70
CA THR A 437 -8.03 11.51 15.00
C THR A 437 -8.82 12.05 13.83
N GLY A 438 -8.17 12.09 12.66
CA GLY A 438 -8.69 12.69 11.42
C GLY A 438 -9.84 11.93 10.81
#